data_6a8b34d55c2ac7764061e35a5dfbac2a
#
_entry.id   6a8b34d55c2ac7764061e35a5dfbac2a
#
_cell.length_a   1.000
_cell.length_b   1.000
_cell.length_c   1.000
_cell.angle_alpha   90.00
_cell.angle_beta   90.00
_cell.angle_gamma   90.00
#
_symmetry.space_group_name_H-M   'P 1'
#
loop_
_entity.id
_entity.type
_entity.pdbx_description
1 polymer ?
#
loop_
_entity_poly.entity_id
_entity_poly.type
_entity_poly.pdbx_seq_one_letter_code
_entity_poly.pdbx_strand_id
1 'polypeptide(L)'
;MKELKIEPTGAAGWRVWFSSEENPVLVARHHWVGVDFDGTLARNDNIGHCQPPYPLGEPIPEMMARVKSLLATGITVKIFTARACEPQNVPIIQDWTERNGLGRLEVTNLKDFNLIRFYDDRAIVATFKNQSKDDNL
;
A
#
# COMPACT_ATOMS: atom_id res chain seq x y z
N MET A 1 -16.95 -5.56 -0.76
CA MET A 1 -15.77 -4.70 -0.67
C MET A 1 -16.01 -3.61 0.34
N LYS A 2 -14.99 -3.28 1.09
CA LYS A 2 -15.08 -2.25 2.12
C LYS A 2 -15.17 -0.87 1.50
N GLU A 3 -16.05 -0.05 2.04
CA GLU A 3 -16.22 1.31 1.58
C GLU A 3 -15.11 2.20 2.12
N LEU A 4 -14.54 3.02 1.26
CA LEU A 4 -13.56 4.02 1.65
C LEU A 4 -14.30 5.30 2.07
N LYS A 5 -14.01 5.78 3.27
CA LYS A 5 -14.60 7.01 3.80
C LYS A 5 -13.51 8.06 3.98
N ILE A 6 -13.80 9.27 3.53
CA ILE A 6 -12.85 10.37 3.56
C ILE A 6 -13.55 11.64 4.00
N GLU A 7 -12.91 12.33 4.94
CA GLU A 7 -13.37 13.64 5.39
C GLU A 7 -12.20 14.61 5.38
N PRO A 8 -12.39 15.82 4.87
CA PRO A 8 -11.37 16.85 5.01
C PRO A 8 -11.28 17.29 6.48
N THR A 9 -10.07 17.49 6.97
CA THR A 9 -9.82 17.87 8.35
C THR A 9 -9.19 19.25 8.48
N GLY A 10 -9.19 20.02 7.40
CA GLY A 10 -8.60 21.36 7.35
C GLY A 10 -7.74 21.54 6.14
N ALA A 11 -6.92 22.59 6.12
CA ALA A 11 -6.23 23.02 4.92
C ALA A 11 -5.26 22.01 4.32
N ALA A 12 -4.79 21.04 5.08
CA ALA A 12 -3.72 20.17 4.64
C ALA A 12 -3.94 18.67 4.91
N GLY A 13 -5.12 18.29 5.38
CA GLY A 13 -5.29 16.92 5.79
C GLY A 13 -6.64 16.31 5.43
N TRP A 14 -6.67 15.00 5.51
CA TRP A 14 -7.85 14.18 5.26
C TRP A 14 -7.95 13.16 6.37
N ARG A 15 -9.16 12.86 6.78
CA ARG A 15 -9.41 11.72 7.63
C ARG A 15 -9.88 10.60 6.72
N VAL A 16 -9.13 9.51 6.68
CA VAL A 16 -9.37 8.41 5.75
C VAL A 16 -9.51 7.11 6.51
N TRP A 17 -10.55 6.35 6.22
CA TRP A 17 -10.69 5.02 6.79
C TRP A 17 -11.60 4.16 5.91
N PHE A 18 -11.46 2.85 6.06
CA PHE A 18 -12.39 1.90 5.45
C PHE A 18 -13.47 1.53 6.46
N SER A 19 -14.65 1.18 5.97
CA SER A 19 -15.80 0.93 6.81
C SER A 19 -15.61 -0.11 7.91
N SER A 20 -14.67 -1.02 7.72
CA SER A 20 -14.36 -2.05 8.71
C SER A 20 -13.28 -1.66 9.70
N GLU A 21 -12.74 -0.48 9.59
CA GLU A 21 -11.68 -0.01 10.48
C GLU A 21 -12.29 0.81 11.62
N GLU A 22 -11.77 0.59 12.82
CA GLU A 22 -12.29 1.27 14.00
C GLU A 22 -11.86 2.72 14.08
N ASN A 23 -10.65 3.00 13.63
CA ASN A 23 -10.05 4.33 13.77
C ASN A 23 -9.72 4.92 12.41
N PRO A 24 -10.16 6.15 12.15
CA PRO A 24 -9.73 6.86 10.95
C PRO A 24 -8.25 7.25 11.06
N VAL A 25 -7.61 7.37 9.92
CA VAL A 25 -6.23 7.80 9.82
C VAL A 25 -6.21 9.20 9.22
N LEU A 26 -5.58 10.15 9.91
CA LEU A 26 -5.41 11.49 9.39
C LEU A 26 -4.30 11.48 8.34
N VAL A 27 -4.65 11.91 7.14
CA VAL A 27 -3.71 11.93 6.01
C VAL A 27 -3.43 13.37 5.62
N ALA A 28 -2.19 13.78 5.72
CA ALA A 28 -1.73 15.06 5.18
C ALA A 28 -1.18 14.86 3.76
N ARG A 29 -0.97 15.94 3.03
CA ARG A 29 -0.54 15.87 1.63
C ARG A 29 0.77 15.15 1.40
N HIS A 30 1.68 15.22 2.37
CA HIS A 30 2.99 14.57 2.27
C HIS A 30 2.96 13.12 2.71
N HIS A 31 1.85 12.66 3.29
CA HIS A 31 1.69 11.26 3.67
C HIS A 31 1.45 10.37 2.45
N TRP A 32 1.79 9.12 2.58
CA TRP A 32 1.52 8.15 1.53
C TRP A 32 1.06 6.82 2.12
N VAL A 33 0.35 6.10 1.29
CA VAL A 33 -0.10 4.74 1.59
C VAL A 33 0.78 3.79 0.80
N GLY A 34 1.37 2.84 1.48
CA GLY A 34 2.18 1.81 0.84
C GLY A 34 1.34 0.59 0.51
N VAL A 35 1.60 0.02 -0.65
CA VAL A 35 0.94 -1.22 -1.07
C VAL A 35 2.02 -2.16 -1.55
N ASP A 36 2.12 -3.31 -0.90
CA ASP A 36 3.01 -4.37 -1.34
C ASP A 36 2.54 -4.89 -2.71
N PHE A 37 3.49 -5.43 -3.46
CA PHE A 37 3.20 -5.90 -4.81
C PHE A 37 2.82 -7.38 -4.84
N ASP A 38 3.79 -8.26 -4.61
CA ASP A 38 3.58 -9.70 -4.71
C ASP A 38 2.71 -10.23 -3.58
N GLY A 39 1.57 -10.79 -3.92
CA GLY A 39 0.61 -11.33 -2.94
C GLY A 39 -0.38 -10.32 -2.40
N THR A 40 -0.24 -9.04 -2.72
CA THR A 40 -1.14 -7.98 -2.26
C THR A 40 -1.84 -7.30 -3.43
N LEU A 41 -1.10 -6.67 -4.31
CA LEU A 41 -1.67 -6.02 -5.49
C LEU A 41 -1.69 -6.96 -6.69
N ALA A 42 -0.67 -7.78 -6.84
CA ALA A 42 -0.55 -8.79 -7.87
C ALA A 42 -0.48 -10.17 -7.23
N ARG A 43 -1.02 -11.16 -7.91
CA ARG A 43 -0.92 -12.54 -7.44
C ARG A 43 0.55 -12.94 -7.36
N ASN A 44 0.90 -13.67 -6.31
CA ASN A 44 2.26 -14.16 -6.14
C ASN A 44 2.32 -15.62 -6.56
N ASP A 45 2.63 -15.84 -7.83
CA ASP A 45 2.80 -17.18 -8.39
C ASP A 45 4.27 -17.62 -8.32
N ASN A 46 5.11 -16.86 -7.65
CA ASN A 46 6.55 -17.11 -7.55
C ASN A 46 6.96 -17.81 -6.25
N ILE A 47 6.01 -18.24 -5.45
CA ILE A 47 6.32 -18.94 -4.21
C ILE A 47 7.18 -20.17 -4.51
N GLY A 48 8.36 -20.23 -3.88
CA GLY A 48 9.31 -21.31 -4.13
C GLY A 48 10.30 -21.05 -5.25
N HIS A 49 10.10 -20.00 -6.05
CA HIS A 49 11.07 -19.62 -7.07
C HIS A 49 12.19 -18.80 -6.43
N CYS A 50 13.41 -19.13 -6.74
CA CYS A 50 14.56 -18.43 -6.22
C CYS A 50 15.49 -17.91 -7.33
N GLN A 51 15.04 -17.98 -8.57
CA GLN A 51 15.83 -17.56 -9.73
C GLN A 51 15.09 -16.47 -10.49
N PRO A 52 15.75 -15.34 -10.81
CA PRO A 52 15.20 -14.34 -11.68
C PRO A 52 15.18 -14.82 -13.14
N PRO A 53 14.34 -14.25 -14.01
CA PRO A 53 13.39 -13.18 -13.69
C PRO A 53 12.16 -13.73 -12.95
N TYR A 54 11.66 -12.92 -12.02
CA TYR A 54 10.43 -13.25 -11.33
C TYR A 54 9.26 -12.64 -12.10
N PRO A 55 8.39 -13.43 -12.72
CA PRO A 55 7.27 -12.87 -13.48
C PRO A 55 6.34 -12.08 -12.57
N LEU A 56 5.71 -11.06 -13.13
CA LEU A 56 4.69 -10.29 -12.42
C LEU A 56 3.35 -11.02 -12.57
N GLY A 57 2.65 -11.16 -11.45
CA GLY A 57 1.36 -11.82 -11.43
C GLY A 57 0.22 -10.94 -11.95
N GLU A 58 -0.95 -11.55 -12.06
CA GLU A 58 -2.16 -10.86 -12.45
C GLU A 58 -2.66 -9.97 -11.30
N PRO A 59 -3.37 -8.88 -11.61
CA PRO A 59 -3.93 -8.01 -10.59
C PRO A 59 -4.91 -8.75 -9.67
N ILE A 60 -4.88 -8.39 -8.39
CA ILE A 60 -5.86 -8.86 -7.41
C ILE A 60 -6.99 -7.83 -7.39
N PRO A 61 -8.20 -8.18 -7.86
CA PRO A 61 -9.25 -7.20 -8.09
C PRO A 61 -9.63 -6.37 -6.87
N GLU A 62 -9.68 -6.98 -5.70
CA GLU A 62 -10.07 -6.29 -4.47
C GLU A 62 -9.07 -5.19 -4.11
N MET A 63 -7.79 -5.49 -4.18
CA MET A 63 -6.76 -4.49 -3.90
C MET A 63 -6.65 -3.45 -5.00
N MET A 64 -6.84 -3.84 -6.25
CA MET A 64 -6.90 -2.89 -7.36
C MET A 64 -7.98 -1.86 -7.15
N ALA A 65 -9.19 -2.30 -6.76
CA ALA A 65 -10.30 -1.39 -6.50
C ALA A 65 -9.97 -0.43 -5.34
N ARG A 66 -9.34 -0.95 -4.31
CA ARG A 66 -8.97 -0.14 -3.15
C ARG A 66 -7.94 0.93 -3.52
N VAL A 67 -6.92 0.56 -4.26
CA VAL A 67 -5.91 1.50 -4.71
C VAL A 67 -6.52 2.56 -5.63
N LYS A 68 -7.39 2.17 -6.56
CA LYS A 68 -8.08 3.13 -7.41
C LYS A 68 -8.90 4.13 -6.61
N SER A 69 -9.58 3.69 -5.57
CA SER A 69 -10.34 4.58 -4.68
C SER A 69 -9.42 5.57 -3.97
N LEU A 70 -8.29 5.11 -3.46
CA LEU A 70 -7.31 6.00 -2.82
C LEU A 70 -6.79 7.05 -3.79
N LEU A 71 -6.40 6.63 -4.99
CA LEU A 71 -5.90 7.55 -6.01
C LEU A 71 -6.95 8.55 -6.44
N ALA A 72 -8.18 8.12 -6.59
CA ALA A 72 -9.29 9.00 -7.01
C ALA A 72 -9.55 10.12 -6.01
N THR A 73 -9.19 9.95 -4.76
CA THR A 73 -9.36 10.96 -3.72
C THR A 73 -8.12 11.82 -3.53
N GLY A 74 -7.10 11.63 -4.34
CA GLY A 74 -5.87 12.42 -4.28
C GLY A 74 -4.84 11.93 -3.26
N ILE A 75 -5.03 10.74 -2.73
CA ILE A 75 -4.07 10.16 -1.79
C ILE A 75 -2.89 9.59 -2.56
N THR A 76 -1.69 9.89 -2.11
CA THR A 76 -0.47 9.35 -2.69
C THR A 76 -0.35 7.88 -2.32
N VAL A 77 -0.22 7.03 -3.33
CA VAL A 77 0.02 5.60 -3.16
C VAL A 77 1.37 5.27 -3.79
N LYS A 78 2.20 4.55 -3.05
CA LYS A 78 3.46 4.03 -3.57
C LYS A 78 3.46 2.51 -3.45
N ILE A 79 4.05 1.85 -4.43
CA ILE A 79 4.30 0.41 -4.33
C ILE A 79 5.52 0.22 -3.45
N PHE A 80 5.33 -0.46 -2.33
CA PHE A 80 6.38 -0.74 -1.35
C PHE A 80 6.75 -2.21 -1.45
N THR A 81 7.84 -2.49 -2.13
CA THR A 81 8.17 -3.87 -2.54
C THR A 81 9.65 -4.19 -2.40
N ALA A 82 9.93 -5.42 -2.00
CA ALA A 82 11.30 -5.92 -1.96
C ALA A 82 11.95 -5.94 -3.35
N ARG A 83 11.15 -6.00 -4.42
CA ARG A 83 11.68 -5.99 -5.79
C ARG A 83 12.46 -4.70 -6.11
N ALA A 84 12.19 -3.62 -5.38
CA ALA A 84 12.88 -2.35 -5.58
C ALA A 84 14.36 -2.38 -5.15
N CYS A 85 14.82 -3.45 -4.53
CA CYS A 85 16.24 -3.62 -4.24
C CYS A 85 17.09 -3.72 -5.51
N GLU A 86 16.46 -4.07 -6.64
CA GLU A 86 17.10 -4.09 -7.95
C GLU A 86 16.48 -2.98 -8.80
N PRO A 87 17.26 -1.95 -9.16
CA PRO A 87 16.70 -0.77 -9.83
C PRO A 87 15.97 -1.06 -11.13
N GLN A 88 16.38 -2.10 -11.87
CA GLN A 88 15.73 -2.46 -13.12
C GLN A 88 14.29 -2.93 -12.93
N ASN A 89 13.91 -3.34 -11.73
CA ASN A 89 12.55 -3.77 -11.46
C ASN A 89 11.57 -2.60 -11.33
N VAL A 90 12.07 -1.42 -11.02
CA VAL A 90 11.21 -0.25 -10.80
C VAL A 90 10.41 0.10 -12.05
N PRO A 91 11.00 0.35 -13.21
CA PRO A 91 10.21 0.68 -14.40
C PRO A 91 9.31 -0.46 -14.85
N ILE A 92 9.70 -1.71 -14.60
CA ILE A 92 8.89 -2.87 -14.95
C ILE A 92 7.59 -2.87 -14.16
N ILE A 93 7.67 -2.60 -12.86
CA ILE A 93 6.49 -2.51 -12.01
C ILE A 93 5.66 -1.28 -12.37
N GLN A 94 6.30 -0.16 -12.68
CA GLN A 94 5.59 1.05 -13.11
C GLN A 94 4.83 0.83 -14.41
N ASP A 95 5.40 0.09 -15.35
CA ASP A 95 4.70 -0.29 -16.58
C ASP A 95 3.48 -1.15 -16.26
N TRP A 96 3.60 -2.04 -15.28
CA TRP A 96 2.51 -2.89 -14.84
C TRP A 96 1.38 -2.03 -14.22
N THR A 97 1.71 -1.09 -13.34
CA THR A 97 0.69 -0.22 -12.74
C THR A 97 0.00 0.64 -13.78
N GLU A 98 0.75 1.17 -14.74
CA GLU A 98 0.19 1.98 -15.82
C GLU A 98 -0.72 1.15 -16.72
N ARG A 99 -0.27 -0.02 -17.12
CA ARG A 99 -1.04 -0.95 -17.96
C ARG A 99 -2.34 -1.39 -17.31
N ASN A 100 -2.36 -1.44 -15.99
CA ASN A 100 -3.54 -1.86 -15.23
C ASN A 100 -4.37 -0.68 -14.70
N GLY A 101 -4.16 0.52 -15.24
CA GLY A 101 -5.03 1.65 -14.98
C GLY A 101 -4.77 2.43 -13.71
N LEU A 102 -3.62 2.22 -13.08
CA LEU A 102 -3.24 2.96 -11.86
C LEU A 102 -2.33 4.16 -12.14
N GLY A 103 -1.91 4.35 -13.39
CA GLY A 103 -0.84 5.28 -13.72
C GLY A 103 0.51 4.72 -13.33
N ARG A 104 1.56 5.51 -13.52
CA ARG A 104 2.92 5.11 -13.13
C ARG A 104 3.13 5.48 -11.68
N LEU A 105 2.96 4.53 -10.81
CA LEU A 105 3.13 4.76 -9.38
C LEU A 105 4.60 4.71 -8.99
N GLU A 106 4.97 5.49 -8.00
CA GLU A 106 6.30 5.39 -7.43
C GLU A 106 6.50 4.01 -6.80
N VAL A 107 7.68 3.44 -6.97
CA VAL A 107 8.04 2.12 -6.44
C VAL A 107 9.25 2.30 -5.53
N THR A 108 9.15 1.80 -4.32
CA THR A 108 10.19 2.00 -3.31
C THR A 108 10.30 0.79 -2.39
N ASN A 109 11.42 0.68 -1.70
CA ASN A 109 11.59 -0.23 -0.57
C ASN A 109 12.02 0.53 0.68
N LEU A 110 11.85 1.86 0.67
CA LEU A 110 12.19 2.69 1.81
C LEU A 110 10.94 3.07 2.58
N LYS A 111 10.97 2.80 3.87
CA LYS A 111 9.91 3.19 4.78
C LYS A 111 10.32 4.47 5.48
N ASP A 112 9.49 5.50 5.39
CA ASP A 112 9.74 6.77 6.06
C ASP A 112 8.58 7.14 6.97
N PHE A 113 8.72 8.26 7.67
CA PHE A 113 7.69 8.71 8.62
C PHE A 113 6.38 9.11 7.96
N ASN A 114 6.37 9.30 6.65
CA ASN A 114 5.17 9.70 5.92
C ASN A 114 4.35 8.49 5.45
N LEU A 115 4.87 7.29 5.61
CA LEU A 115 4.11 6.07 5.38
C LEU A 115 3.13 5.88 6.53
N ILE A 116 1.85 6.16 6.28
CA ILE A 116 0.85 6.15 7.34
C ILE A 116 0.00 4.90 7.37
N ARG A 117 -0.02 4.14 6.29
CA ARG A 117 -0.76 2.89 6.20
C ARG A 117 -0.09 1.99 5.18
N PHE A 118 -0.04 0.72 5.49
CA PHE A 118 0.64 -0.25 4.64
C PHE A 118 -0.23 -1.49 4.45
N TYR A 119 -0.52 -1.82 3.20
CA TYR A 119 -1.20 -3.06 2.84
C TYR A 119 -0.17 -4.09 2.41
N ASP A 120 -0.14 -5.21 3.13
CA ASP A 120 0.85 -6.26 2.93
C ASP A 120 0.24 -7.60 3.34
N ASP A 121 0.43 -8.62 2.52
CA ASP A 121 -0.10 -9.95 2.77
C ASP A 121 0.65 -10.72 3.86
N ARG A 122 1.86 -10.29 4.17
CA ARG A 122 2.72 -11.00 5.14
C ARG A 122 2.81 -10.32 6.50
N ALA A 123 2.46 -9.06 6.57
CA ALA A 123 2.56 -8.31 7.80
C ALA A 123 1.46 -8.70 8.78
N ILE A 124 1.83 -8.80 10.03
CA ILE A 124 0.88 -8.98 11.12
C ILE A 124 0.82 -7.67 11.88
N VAL A 125 -0.37 -7.16 12.03
CA VAL A 125 -0.56 -5.93 12.79
C VAL A 125 -0.21 -6.20 14.25
N ALA A 126 0.73 -5.42 14.79
CA ALA A 126 1.04 -5.49 16.21
C ALA A 126 -0.11 -4.84 16.97
N THR A 127 -0.81 -5.63 17.74
CA THR A 127 -1.99 -5.17 18.47
C THR A 127 -1.66 -4.66 19.87
N PHE A 128 -0.40 -4.68 20.22
CA PHE A 128 0.03 -4.09 21.48
C PHE A 128 -0.17 -2.60 21.36
N LYS A 129 -0.96 -2.07 22.25
CA LYS A 129 -1.10 -0.64 22.28
C LYS A 129 0.26 -0.04 22.51
N ASN A 130 0.43 1.09 21.98
CA ASN A 130 1.63 1.88 22.01
C ASN A 130 2.40 1.86 23.30
N GLN A 131 2.62 0.73 23.84
CA GLN A 131 3.45 0.48 25.00
C GLN A 131 3.15 1.42 26.13
N SER A 132 1.87 1.61 26.37
CA SER A 132 1.46 2.26 27.59
C SER A 132 1.92 1.39 28.75
N LYS A 133 2.09 1.99 29.89
CA LYS A 133 2.51 1.26 31.09
C LYS A 133 1.54 0.15 31.49
N ASP A 134 0.34 0.21 30.95
CA ASP A 134 -0.71 -0.76 31.28
C ASP A 134 -0.66 -1.97 30.35
N ASP A 135 0.17 -1.93 29.34
CA ASP A 135 0.35 -3.05 28.45
C ASP A 135 1.21 -4.09 29.14
N ASN A 136 0.62 -5.21 29.40
CA ASN A 136 1.34 -6.34 29.99
C ASN A 136 1.96 -7.17 28.89
N LEU A 137 3.13 -6.84 28.57
CA LEU A 137 3.91 -7.57 27.57
C LEU A 137 4.63 -8.76 28.17
#